data_0f3b787e96e925f5a1d1944009a29d1a
#
_entry.id   0f3b787e96e925f5a1d1944009a29d1a
#
_cell.length_a   1.000
_cell.length_b   1.000
_cell.length_c   1.000
_cell.angle_alpha   90.00
_cell.angle_beta   90.00
_cell.angle_gamma   90.00
#
_symmetry.space_group_name_H-M   'P 1'
#
loop_
_entity.id
_entity.type
_entity.pdbx_description
1 polymer ?
#
loop_
_entity_poly.entity_id
_entity_poly.type
_entity_poly.pdbx_seq_one_letter_code
_entity_poly.pdbx_strand_id
1 'polypeptide(L)'
;MVRYADMKRDAAAVVRRVAAHLGVEHVDAAAIARLTSFEEMKADAARYAPVSVEWAPGFEFIRAGRVGDGVALDADARRALVAGLTESGREVAFGGDGGEL
;
A
#
# COMPACT_ATOMS: atom_id res chain seq x y z
N MET A 1 9.62 9.81 -2.93
CA MET A 1 8.78 8.60 -3.09
C MET A 1 8.16 8.23 -1.75
N VAL A 2 6.92 7.78 -1.73
CA VAL A 2 6.24 7.26 -0.53
C VAL A 2 6.08 5.75 -0.71
N ARG A 3 6.51 4.97 0.27
CA ARG A 3 6.39 3.52 0.25
C ARG A 3 5.19 3.07 1.09
N TYR A 4 4.63 1.92 0.76
CA TYR A 4 3.56 1.32 1.55
C TYR A 4 3.95 1.10 3.02
N ALA A 5 5.18 0.65 3.26
CA ALA A 5 5.70 0.47 4.61
C ALA A 5 5.74 1.78 5.41
N ASP A 6 6.03 2.91 4.76
CA ASP A 6 6.01 4.22 5.41
C ASP A 6 4.58 4.61 5.83
N MET A 7 3.61 4.35 4.95
CA MET A 7 2.18 4.58 5.27
C MET A 7 1.72 3.73 6.45
N LYS A 8 2.21 2.49 6.56
CA LYS A 8 1.87 1.60 7.68
C LYS A 8 2.55 2.00 8.97
N ARG A 9 3.74 2.60 8.88
CA ARG A 9 4.52 3.02 10.04
C ARG A 9 4.01 4.32 10.66
N ASP A 10 3.78 5.34 9.81
CA ASP A 10 3.31 6.66 10.24
C ASP A 10 2.51 7.32 9.12
N ALA A 11 1.22 7.00 9.06
CA ALA A 11 0.31 7.54 8.04
C ALA A 11 0.20 9.07 8.12
N ALA A 12 0.22 9.66 9.32
CA ALA A 12 0.12 11.11 9.48
C ALA A 12 1.34 11.84 8.90
N ALA A 13 2.54 11.27 9.05
CA ALA A 13 3.75 11.83 8.44
C ALA A 13 3.67 11.78 6.91
N VAL A 14 3.15 10.70 6.34
CA VAL A 14 2.93 10.58 4.90
C VAL A 14 1.90 11.59 4.41
N VAL A 15 0.80 11.79 5.11
CA VAL A 15 -0.21 12.82 4.78
C VAL A 15 0.43 14.20 4.75
N ARG A 16 1.26 14.55 5.73
CA ARG A 16 1.98 15.84 5.74
C ARG A 16 2.92 16.00 4.53
N ARG A 17 3.63 14.94 4.15
CA ARG A 17 4.51 14.95 2.96
C ARG A 17 3.73 15.17 1.67
N VAL A 18 2.61 14.49 1.50
CA VAL A 18 1.73 14.64 0.34
C VAL A 18 1.14 16.05 0.30
N ALA A 19 0.65 16.56 1.42
CA ALA A 19 0.11 17.92 1.51
C ALA A 19 1.17 18.97 1.14
N ALA A 20 2.39 18.84 1.64
CA ALA A 20 3.50 19.73 1.30
C ALA A 20 3.83 19.69 -0.21
N HIS A 21 3.81 18.51 -0.82
CA HIS A 21 4.04 18.34 -2.25
C HIS A 21 2.94 19.02 -3.09
N LEU A 22 1.70 18.98 -2.62
CA LEU A 22 0.55 19.60 -3.28
C LEU A 22 0.42 21.11 -2.97
N GLY A 23 1.21 21.64 -2.05
CA GLY A 23 1.10 23.02 -1.59
C GLY A 23 -0.15 23.30 -0.75
N VAL A 24 -0.72 22.27 -0.12
CA VAL A 24 -1.89 22.39 0.75
C VAL A 24 -1.42 22.70 2.16
N GLU A 25 -1.88 23.81 2.68
CA GLU A 25 -1.62 24.23 4.08
C GLU A 25 -2.80 23.86 5.00
N HIS A 26 -2.54 23.85 6.29
CA HIS A 26 -3.56 23.64 7.34
C HIS A 26 -4.27 22.27 7.25
N VAL A 27 -3.52 21.21 7.03
CA VAL A 27 -4.04 19.84 6.97
C VAL A 27 -4.07 19.23 8.37
N ASP A 28 -5.22 18.71 8.78
CA ASP A 28 -5.31 17.82 9.96
C ASP A 28 -4.86 16.41 9.55
N ALA A 29 -3.54 16.19 9.58
CA ALA A 29 -2.95 14.93 9.15
C ALA A 29 -3.39 13.74 10.01
N ALA A 30 -3.62 13.95 11.30
CA ALA A 30 -4.09 12.89 12.20
C ALA A 30 -5.51 12.45 11.86
N ALA A 31 -6.41 13.40 11.60
CA ALA A 31 -7.79 13.09 11.19
C ALA A 31 -7.83 12.36 9.85
N ILE A 32 -7.05 12.80 8.87
CA ILE A 32 -6.98 12.15 7.56
C ILE A 32 -6.41 10.74 7.69
N ALA A 33 -5.33 10.56 8.45
CA ALA A 33 -4.72 9.24 8.69
C ALA A 33 -5.71 8.27 9.34
N ARG A 34 -6.53 8.74 10.29
CA ARG A 34 -7.59 7.93 10.90
C ARG A 34 -8.66 7.53 9.89
N LEU A 35 -9.19 8.49 9.13
CA LEU A 35 -10.25 8.24 8.14
C LEU A 35 -9.80 7.34 6.98
N THR A 36 -8.52 7.32 6.68
CA THR A 36 -7.92 6.48 5.64
C THR A 36 -7.22 5.25 6.18
N SER A 37 -7.43 4.91 7.46
CA SER A 37 -6.88 3.71 8.06
C SER A 37 -7.46 2.45 7.41
N PHE A 38 -6.72 1.35 7.49
CA PHE A 38 -7.20 0.05 6.99
C PHE A 38 -8.53 -0.35 7.63
N GLU A 39 -8.67 -0.16 8.93
CA GLU A 39 -9.86 -0.51 9.70
C GLU A 39 -11.08 0.29 9.24
N GLU A 40 -10.95 1.59 9.10
CA GLU A 40 -12.04 2.47 8.64
C GLU A 40 -12.44 2.15 7.20
N MET A 41 -11.47 1.96 6.31
CA MET A 41 -11.74 1.64 4.92
C MET A 41 -12.34 0.24 4.76
N LYS A 42 -11.90 -0.74 5.56
CA LYS A 42 -12.45 -2.09 5.55
C LYS A 42 -13.88 -2.12 6.06
N ALA A 43 -14.19 -1.34 7.09
CA ALA A 43 -15.56 -1.22 7.62
C ALA A 43 -16.56 -0.73 6.57
N ASP A 44 -16.12 0.05 5.59
CA ASP A 44 -16.93 0.58 4.49
C ASP A 44 -16.44 0.08 3.10
N ALA A 45 -15.99 -1.18 3.06
CA ALA A 45 -15.35 -1.77 1.88
C ALA A 45 -16.22 -1.69 0.61
N ALA A 46 -17.53 -1.76 0.75
CA ALA A 46 -18.47 -1.67 -0.38
C ALA A 46 -18.37 -0.33 -1.13
N ARG A 47 -18.03 0.75 -0.45
CA ARG A 47 -17.84 2.07 -1.06
C ARG A 47 -16.62 2.12 -1.97
N TYR A 48 -15.57 1.35 -1.65
CA TYR A 48 -14.29 1.38 -2.35
C TYR A 48 -14.14 0.28 -3.39
N ALA A 49 -14.96 -0.77 -3.32
CA ALA A 49 -14.88 -1.88 -4.27
C ALA A 49 -15.35 -1.44 -5.67
N PRO A 50 -14.56 -1.69 -6.73
CA PRO A 50 -15.01 -1.44 -8.09
C PRO A 50 -16.27 -2.25 -8.43
N VAL A 51 -17.26 -1.57 -9.02
CA VAL A 51 -18.52 -2.20 -9.45
C VAL A 51 -18.46 -2.70 -10.90
N SER A 52 -17.39 -2.36 -11.61
CA SER A 52 -17.21 -2.72 -13.02
C SER A 52 -16.60 -4.11 -13.25
N VAL A 53 -16.27 -4.81 -12.18
CA VAL A 53 -15.65 -6.14 -12.22
C VAL A 53 -16.48 -7.14 -11.43
N GLU A 54 -16.54 -8.37 -11.92
CA GLU A 54 -17.13 -9.49 -11.21
C GLU A 54 -16.06 -10.16 -10.34
N TRP A 55 -16.30 -10.21 -9.04
CA TRP A 55 -15.37 -10.76 -8.08
C TRP A 55 -15.55 -12.28 -7.93
N ALA A 56 -14.44 -12.99 -7.80
CA ALA A 56 -14.49 -14.41 -7.46
C ALA A 56 -15.16 -14.61 -6.08
N PRO A 57 -15.91 -15.71 -5.88
CA PRO A 57 -16.52 -15.99 -4.58
C PRO A 57 -15.49 -15.99 -3.45
N GLY A 58 -15.80 -15.29 -2.36
CA GLY A 58 -14.93 -15.16 -1.20
C GLY A 58 -13.78 -14.17 -1.35
N PHE A 59 -13.69 -13.45 -2.47
CA PHE A 59 -12.67 -12.42 -2.65
C PHE A 59 -13.01 -11.17 -1.82
N GLU A 60 -12.03 -10.65 -1.11
CA GLU A 60 -12.12 -9.37 -0.39
C GLU A 60 -11.19 -8.35 -1.04
N PHE A 61 -11.74 -7.21 -1.50
CA PHE A 61 -10.94 -6.12 -2.09
C PHE A 61 -10.00 -5.48 -1.06
N ILE A 62 -10.49 -5.23 0.15
CA ILE A 62 -9.68 -4.75 1.28
C ILE A 62 -9.45 -5.92 2.23
N ARG A 63 -8.32 -6.61 2.06
CA ARG A 63 -8.08 -7.92 2.68
C ARG A 63 -7.33 -7.84 4.01
N ALA A 64 -6.07 -7.46 4.00
CA ALA A 64 -5.17 -7.65 5.15
C ALA A 64 -4.48 -6.36 5.61
N GLY A 65 -4.12 -5.46 4.72
CA GLY A 65 -3.54 -4.15 5.03
C GLY A 65 -2.23 -4.21 5.82
N ARG A 66 -1.35 -5.18 5.53
CA ARG A 66 -0.09 -5.37 6.25
C ARG A 66 1.11 -5.46 5.29
N VAL A 67 2.28 -5.18 5.83
CA VAL A 67 3.56 -5.35 5.13
C VAL A 67 3.99 -6.83 5.19
N GLY A 68 4.61 -7.32 4.13
CA GLY A 68 5.22 -8.65 4.12
C GLY A 68 4.34 -9.78 3.56
N ASP A 69 3.14 -9.48 3.06
CA ASP A 69 2.26 -10.50 2.47
C ASP A 69 2.87 -11.20 1.25
N GLY A 70 3.88 -10.61 0.63
CA GLY A 70 4.61 -11.22 -0.48
C GLY A 70 5.33 -12.52 -0.13
N VAL A 71 5.53 -12.82 1.15
CA VAL A 71 6.11 -14.11 1.59
C VAL A 71 5.20 -15.30 1.28
N ALA A 72 3.90 -15.06 1.03
CA ALA A 72 2.96 -16.09 0.60
C ALA A 72 3.18 -16.56 -0.85
N LEU A 73 3.95 -15.81 -1.66
CA LEU A 73 4.33 -16.24 -3.00
C LEU A 73 5.29 -17.43 -2.91
N ASP A 74 5.05 -18.44 -3.74
CA ASP A 74 6.00 -19.53 -3.86
C ASP A 74 7.35 -19.06 -4.43
N ALA A 75 8.41 -19.84 -4.20
CA ALA A 75 9.77 -19.45 -4.54
C ALA A 75 9.96 -19.28 -6.06
N ASP A 76 9.25 -20.04 -6.88
CA ASP A 76 9.38 -19.98 -8.35
C ASP A 76 8.71 -18.72 -8.89
N ALA A 77 7.50 -18.39 -8.42
CA ALA A 77 6.80 -17.16 -8.76
C ALA A 77 7.63 -15.94 -8.35
N ARG A 78 8.21 -15.97 -7.16
CA ARG A 78 9.09 -14.89 -6.67
C ARG A 78 10.33 -14.73 -7.56
N ARG A 79 11.01 -15.81 -7.90
CA ARG A 79 12.18 -15.78 -8.80
C ARG A 79 11.83 -15.21 -10.17
N ALA A 80 10.69 -15.61 -10.74
CA ALA A 80 10.24 -15.12 -12.03
C ALA A 80 9.96 -13.62 -12.00
N LEU A 81 9.30 -13.12 -10.96
CA LEU A 81 9.06 -11.69 -10.77
C LEU A 81 10.36 -10.90 -10.65
N VAL A 82 11.28 -11.34 -9.79
CA VAL A 82 12.56 -10.65 -9.56
C VAL A 82 13.41 -10.65 -10.84
N ALA A 83 13.45 -11.77 -11.59
CA ALA A 83 14.19 -11.87 -12.84
C ALA A 83 13.65 -10.93 -13.93
N GLY A 84 12.35 -10.61 -13.91
CA GLY A 84 11.73 -9.67 -14.84
C GLY A 84 11.96 -8.19 -14.49
N LEU A 85 12.50 -7.89 -13.31
CA LEU A 85 12.75 -6.51 -12.90
C LEU A 85 14.09 -6.01 -13.41
N THR A 86 14.12 -4.78 -13.93
CA THR A 86 15.36 -4.05 -14.19
C THR A 86 16.01 -3.67 -12.85
N GLU A 87 17.29 -3.25 -12.89
CA GLU A 87 18.00 -2.82 -11.69
C GLU A 87 17.26 -1.67 -10.96
N SER A 88 16.83 -0.66 -11.71
CA SER A 88 16.04 0.44 -11.15
C SER A 88 14.68 -0.03 -10.60
N GLY A 89 14.05 -0.99 -11.26
CA GLY A 89 12.80 -1.59 -10.79
C GLY A 89 12.97 -2.33 -9.47
N ARG A 90 14.10 -3.01 -9.28
CA ARG A 90 14.43 -3.67 -8.01
C ARG A 90 14.63 -2.67 -6.88
N GLU A 91 15.32 -1.58 -7.13
CA GLU A 91 15.52 -0.51 -6.15
C GLU A 91 14.19 0.10 -5.72
N VAL A 92 13.28 0.36 -6.64
CA VAL A 92 11.94 0.88 -6.34
C VAL A 92 11.10 -0.15 -5.58
N ALA A 93 11.10 -1.41 -6.01
CA ALA A 93 10.24 -2.45 -5.45
C ALA A 93 10.70 -2.88 -4.04
N PHE A 94 12.02 -3.02 -3.83
CA PHE A 94 12.56 -3.57 -2.58
C PHE A 94 13.17 -2.51 -1.67
N GLY A 95 13.48 -1.36 -2.20
CA GLY A 95 14.07 -0.24 -1.46
C GLY A 95 15.49 -0.49 -0.99
N GLY A 96 16.17 0.58 -0.56
CA GLY A 96 17.53 0.51 -0.05
C GLY A 96 17.67 -0.01 1.38
N ASP A 97 16.56 -0.33 2.05
CA ASP A 97 16.48 -0.79 3.44
C ASP A 97 16.11 -2.27 3.58
N GLY A 98 16.35 -3.05 2.54
CA GLY A 98 16.18 -4.50 2.58
C GLY A 98 14.72 -4.97 2.55
N GLY A 99 13.82 -4.16 2.03
CA GLY A 99 12.42 -4.56 1.83
C GLY A 99 12.35 -5.82 0.96
N GLU A 100 11.68 -6.86 1.46
CA GLU A 100 11.45 -8.11 0.76
C GLU A 100 10.03 -8.17 0.22
N LEU A 101 9.86 -8.88 -0.87
CA LEU A 101 8.54 -9.26 -1.37
C LEU A 101 7.77 -10.09 -0.33
#